data_ccd1a231b3647c02602db6d63e3f899c
#
_entry.id   ccd1a231b3647c02602db6d63e3f899c
#
_cell.length_a   1.000
_cell.length_b   1.000
_cell.length_c   1.000
_cell.angle_alpha   90.00
_cell.angle_beta   90.00
_cell.angle_gamma   90.00
#
_symmetry.space_group_name_H-M   'P 1'
#
loop_
_entity.id
_entity.type
_entity.pdbx_description
1 polymer ?
#
loop_
_entity_poly.entity_id
_entity_poly.type
_entity_poly.pdbx_seq_one_letter_code
_entity_poly.pdbx_strand_id
1 'polypeptide(L)' 'MTVYMIVTRDKYRLPRWWGTTTAELAQLSGRKHQNVRFAIWKAIRNGGRFGCYEVVRLEVGE' A
#
# COMPACT_ATOMS: atom_id res chain seq x y z
N MET A 1 -7.56 -11.23 -3.30
CA MET A 1 -7.77 -9.89 -2.70
C MET A 1 -6.44 -9.16 -2.63
N THR A 2 -6.44 -7.90 -2.97
CA THR A 2 -5.22 -7.08 -2.93
C THR A 2 -5.34 -6.07 -1.80
N VAL A 3 -4.28 -5.98 -0.99
CA VAL A 3 -4.23 -5.02 0.11
C VAL A 3 -3.09 -4.04 -0.16
N TYR A 4 -3.39 -2.77 -0.05
CA TYR A 4 -2.41 -1.70 -0.19
C TYR A 4 -2.07 -1.18 1.20
N MET A 5 -0.77 -1.04 1.49
CA MET A 5 -0.32 -0.66 2.83
C MET A 5 0.68 0.49 2.77
N ILE A 6 0.66 1.29 3.82
CA ILE A 6 1.75 2.23 4.12
C ILE A 6 2.41 1.71 5.39
N VAL A 7 3.71 1.42 5.30
CA VAL A 7 4.47 0.80 6.39
C VAL A 7 5.50 1.78 6.96
N THR A 8 6.05 1.43 8.12
CA THR A 8 7.12 2.21 8.72
C THR A 8 8.39 2.11 7.86
N ARG A 9 9.24 3.13 7.93
CA ARG A 9 10.47 3.19 7.11
C ARG A 9 11.66 2.49 7.75
N ASP A 10 11.46 1.87 8.90
CA ASP A 10 12.53 1.15 9.57
C ASP A 10 12.64 -0.29 9.05
N LYS A 11 13.54 -1.05 9.64
CA LYS A 11 13.76 -2.44 9.24
C LYS A 11 12.58 -3.35 9.50
N TYR A 12 11.66 -2.93 10.37
CA TYR A 12 10.50 -3.74 10.73
C TYR A 12 9.36 -3.63 9.73
N ARG A 13 9.25 -2.51 9.01
CA ARG A 13 8.24 -2.27 7.98
C ARG A 13 6.84 -2.65 8.46
N LEU A 14 6.46 -2.12 9.61
CA LEU A 14 5.17 -2.43 10.23
C LEU A 14 4.05 -1.65 9.52
N PRO A 15 2.90 -2.29 9.23
CA PRO A 15 1.78 -1.59 8.61
C PRO A 15 1.25 -0.48 9.53
N ARG A 16 1.17 0.74 9.00
CA ARG A 16 0.56 1.88 9.70
C ARG A 16 -0.89 2.07 9.25
N TRP A 17 -1.11 1.96 7.96
CA TRP A 17 -2.44 2.02 7.37
C TRP A 17 -2.53 0.97 6.27
N TRP A 18 -3.73 0.44 6.06
CA TRP A 18 -3.98 -0.50 4.98
C TRP A 18 -5.41 -0.36 4.48
N GLY A 19 -5.64 -0.75 3.24
CA GLY A 19 -6.95 -0.72 2.63
C GLY A 19 -6.98 -1.58 1.37
N THR A 20 -8.16 -1.85 0.89
CA THR A 20 -8.36 -2.65 -0.32
C THR A 20 -8.43 -1.80 -1.58
N THR A 21 -8.48 -0.48 -1.44
CA THR A 21 -8.42 0.46 -2.55
C THR A 21 -7.44 1.59 -2.22
N THR A 22 -6.93 2.23 -3.27
CA THR A 22 -6.04 3.38 -3.09
C THR A 22 -6.78 4.57 -2.47
N ALA A 23 -8.06 4.74 -2.80
CA ALA A 23 -8.89 5.80 -2.22
C ALA A 23 -9.04 5.61 -0.71
N GLU A 24 -9.31 4.38 -0.27
CA GLU A 24 -9.43 4.06 1.15
C GLU A 24 -8.12 4.32 1.88
N LEU A 25 -7.01 3.89 1.31
CA LEU A 25 -5.69 4.10 1.91
C LEU A 25 -5.37 5.60 2.02
N ALA A 26 -5.69 6.38 1.00
CA ALA A 26 -5.49 7.82 1.02
C ALA A 26 -6.31 8.49 2.12
N GLN A 27 -7.57 8.08 2.26
CA GLN A 27 -8.46 8.63 3.27
C GLN A 27 -7.96 8.32 4.68
N LEU A 28 -7.58 7.08 4.93
CA LEU A 28 -7.11 6.65 6.25
C LEU A 28 -5.79 7.32 6.65
N SER A 29 -4.88 7.50 5.70
CA SER A 29 -3.57 8.09 5.97
C SER A 29 -3.55 9.61 5.94
N GLY A 30 -4.61 10.23 5.44
CA GLY A 30 -4.67 11.69 5.26
C GLY A 30 -3.82 12.19 4.10
N ARG A 31 -3.37 11.32 3.23
CA ARG A 31 -2.54 11.69 2.07
C ARG A 31 -3.43 11.94 0.86
N LYS A 32 -2.91 12.71 -0.10
CA LYS A 32 -3.63 12.97 -1.34
C LYS A 32 -3.77 11.67 -2.14
N HIS A 33 -4.98 11.39 -2.62
CA HIS A 33 -5.27 10.17 -3.39
C HIS A 33 -4.37 10.05 -4.62
N GLN A 34 -4.11 11.15 -5.30
CA GLN A 34 -3.23 11.18 -6.47
C GLN A 34 -1.82 10.68 -6.12
N ASN A 35 -1.27 11.11 -4.99
CA ASN A 35 0.05 10.69 -4.56
C ASN A 35 0.07 9.21 -4.16
N VAL A 36 -0.99 8.76 -3.49
CA VAL A 36 -1.11 7.34 -3.10
C VAL A 36 -1.22 6.46 -4.34
N ARG A 37 -2.04 6.85 -5.30
CA ARG A 37 -2.18 6.09 -6.56
C ARG A 37 -0.85 5.97 -7.29
N PHE A 38 -0.12 7.07 -7.41
CA PHE A 38 1.18 7.07 -8.08
C PHE A 38 2.17 6.16 -7.37
N ALA A 39 2.25 6.26 -6.04
CA ALA A 39 3.17 5.44 -5.25
C ALA A 39 2.80 3.95 -5.32
N ILE A 40 1.53 3.62 -5.28
CA ILE A 40 1.06 2.23 -5.41
C ILE A 40 1.37 1.69 -6.80
N TRP A 41 1.16 2.50 -7.84
CA TRP A 41 1.52 2.09 -9.20
C TRP A 41 3.01 1.78 -9.31
N LYS A 42 3.85 2.63 -8.73
CA LYS A 42 5.29 2.38 -8.67
C LYS A 42 5.62 1.11 -7.90
N ALA A 43 4.93 0.88 -6.79
CA ALA A 43 5.13 -0.33 -5.99
C ALA A 43 4.79 -1.59 -6.79
N ILE A 44 3.69 -1.58 -7.53
CA ILE A 44 3.29 -2.71 -8.36
C ILE A 44 4.36 -3.01 -9.41
N ARG A 45 4.88 -1.99 -10.06
CA ARG A 45 5.92 -2.14 -11.07
C ARG A 45 7.26 -2.57 -10.46
N ASN A 46 7.48 -2.29 -9.21
CA ASN A 46 8.75 -2.53 -8.52
C ASN A 46 8.71 -3.78 -7.63
N GLY A 47 7.86 -4.73 -7.96
CA GLY A 47 7.80 -6.01 -7.25
C GLY A 47 7.00 -5.98 -5.95
N GLY A 48 6.15 -4.97 -5.75
CA GLY A 48 5.26 -4.87 -4.59
C GLY A 48 5.71 -3.88 -3.52
N ARG A 49 6.82 -3.18 -3.74
CA ARG A 49 7.34 -2.20 -2.77
C ARG A 49 7.83 -0.94 -3.45
N PHE A 50 7.51 0.20 -2.86
CA PHE A 50 8.07 1.48 -3.26
C PHE A 50 8.09 2.41 -2.04
N GLY A 51 9.29 2.70 -1.51
CA GLY A 51 9.41 3.50 -0.30
C GLY A 51 8.68 2.85 0.86
N CYS A 52 7.70 3.56 1.45
CA CYS A 52 6.89 3.05 2.54
C CYS A 52 5.58 2.42 2.06
N TYR A 53 5.40 2.24 0.77
CA TYR A 53 4.19 1.63 0.21
C TYR A 53 4.46 0.17 -0.13
N GLU A 54 3.50 -0.68 0.20
CA GLU A 54 3.56 -2.10 -0.13
C GLU A 54 2.22 -2.57 -0.68
N VAL A 55 2.29 -3.49 -1.62
CA VAL A 55 1.12 -4.13 -2.22
C VAL A 55 1.21 -5.62 -1.94
N VAL A 56 0.21 -6.16 -1.27
CA VAL A 56 0.15 -7.58 -0.91
C VAL A 56 -1.06 -8.19 -1.58
N ARG A 57 -0.85 -9.28 -2.30
CA ARG A 57 -1.94 -10.06 -2.85
C ARG A 57 -2.18 -11.25 -1.93
N LEU A 58 -3.41 -11.33 -1.43
CA LEU A 58 -3.85 -12.44 -0.60
C LEU A 58 -4.71 -13.36 -1.46
N GLU A 59 -4.27 -14.59 -1.63
CA GLU A 59 -5.09 -15.59 -2.28
C GLU A 59 -5.96 -16.24 -1.22
N VAL A 60 -7.28 -16.13 -1.44
CA VAL A 60 -8.23 -16.83 -0.61
C VAL A 60 -8.37 -18.22 -1.22
N GLY A 61 -7.67 -19.19 -0.65
CA GLY A 61 -7.83 -20.57 -1.04
C GLY A 61 -9.22 -21.06 -0.61
N GLU A 62 -9.90 -21.67 -1.51
CA GLU A 62 -11.15 -22.34 -1.18
C GLU A 62 -10.91 -23.83 -1.02
#